data_2a9731d1d36da587050c24de813043eb
#
_entry.id   2a9731d1d36da587050c24de813043eb
#
_cell.length_a   1.000
_cell.length_b   1.000
_cell.length_c   1.000
_cell.angle_alpha   90.00
_cell.angle_beta   90.00
_cell.angle_gamma   90.00
#
_symmetry.space_group_name_H-M   'P 1'
#
loop_
_entity.id
_entity.type
_entity.pdbx_description
1 polymer ?
#
loop_
_entity_poly.entity_id
_entity_poly.type
_entity_poly.pdbx_seq_one_letter_code
_entity_poly.pdbx_strand_id
1 'polypeptide(L)'
;MPDTKWENKLDETGICAACRFQEVKEKIDWKKRKDELKQIFEKYKSKDGSNYDCICPVSGGKDSHYITYVVTQEFGLNPLLVSFRPTYRELTDIGRKNLENIKTYFREVMSKLGPDLDNF
;
A
#
# COMPACT_ATOMS: atom_id res chain seq x y z
N MET A 1 23.80 -11.09 -8.88
CA MET A 1 22.67 -12.01 -9.16
C MET A 1 23.02 -12.83 -10.39
N PRO A 2 22.73 -14.14 -10.45
CA PRO A 2 22.94 -14.92 -11.66
C PRO A 2 22.02 -14.43 -12.78
N ASP A 3 22.49 -14.45 -14.02
CA ASP A 3 21.77 -14.04 -15.23
C ASP A 3 20.77 -15.10 -15.76
N THR A 4 20.51 -16.11 -14.93
CA THR A 4 19.60 -17.23 -15.26
C THR A 4 18.12 -16.82 -15.40
N LYS A 5 17.75 -15.61 -14.95
CA LYS A 5 16.44 -15.03 -15.24
C LYS A 5 16.53 -14.20 -16.50
N TRP A 6 15.71 -14.50 -17.49
CA TRP A 6 15.69 -13.84 -18.81
C TRP A 6 15.59 -12.31 -18.76
N GLU A 7 15.04 -11.75 -17.68
CA GLU A 7 14.92 -10.30 -17.45
C GLU A 7 16.13 -9.68 -16.73
N ASN A 8 17.05 -10.50 -16.22
CA ASN A 8 18.18 -10.03 -15.42
C ASN A 8 19.49 -10.10 -16.19
N LYS A 9 19.50 -9.47 -17.38
CA LYS A 9 20.70 -9.39 -18.20
C LYS A 9 21.74 -8.49 -17.54
N LEU A 10 22.99 -8.90 -17.65
CA LEU A 10 24.13 -8.05 -17.32
C LEU A 10 24.36 -7.07 -18.48
N ASP A 11 24.67 -5.83 -18.15
CA ASP A 11 25.10 -4.85 -19.16
C ASP A 11 26.58 -5.08 -19.59
N GLU A 12 27.06 -4.27 -20.52
CA GLU A 12 28.44 -4.35 -21.04
C GLU A 12 29.52 -4.20 -19.95
N THR A 13 29.16 -3.64 -18.80
CA THR A 13 30.05 -3.49 -17.65
C THR A 13 29.91 -4.62 -16.62
N GLY A 14 29.06 -5.62 -16.88
CA GLY A 14 28.81 -6.74 -15.98
C GLY A 14 27.85 -6.41 -14.83
N ILE A 15 27.13 -5.28 -14.89
CA ILE A 15 26.17 -4.86 -13.85
C ILE A 15 24.77 -5.33 -14.22
N CYS A 16 24.05 -5.92 -13.28
CA CYS A 16 22.69 -6.39 -13.51
C CYS A 16 21.66 -5.24 -13.44
N ALA A 17 20.52 -5.44 -14.11
CA ALA A 17 19.42 -4.47 -14.15
C ALA A 17 18.94 -4.03 -12.75
N ALA A 18 18.94 -4.93 -11.76
CA ALA A 18 18.55 -4.61 -10.40
C ALA A 18 19.52 -3.62 -9.73
N CYS A 19 20.84 -3.79 -9.94
CA CYS A 19 21.84 -2.85 -9.43
C CYS A 19 21.73 -1.50 -10.11
N ARG A 20 21.53 -1.47 -11.43
CA ARG A 20 21.28 -0.22 -12.17
C ARG A 20 20.03 0.50 -11.69
N PHE A 21 18.97 -0.25 -11.42
CA PHE A 21 17.75 0.33 -10.87
C PHE A 21 17.97 0.94 -9.47
N GLN A 22 18.86 0.34 -8.66
CA GLN A 22 19.22 0.91 -7.37
C GLN A 22 19.92 2.29 -7.52
N GLU A 23 20.84 2.43 -8.49
CA GLU A 23 21.47 3.72 -8.80
C GLU A 23 20.44 4.79 -9.24
N VAL A 24 19.40 4.36 -9.97
CA VAL A 24 18.28 5.25 -10.35
C VAL A 24 17.47 5.67 -9.13
N LYS A 25 17.18 4.72 -8.20
CA LYS A 25 16.45 5.03 -6.97
C LYS A 25 17.14 6.05 -6.08
N GLU A 26 18.47 6.03 -6.02
CA GLU A 26 19.26 6.98 -5.23
C GLU A 26 19.18 8.41 -5.78
N LYS A 27 18.88 8.57 -7.08
CA LYS A 27 18.71 9.88 -7.72
C LYS A 27 17.29 10.45 -7.62
N ILE A 28 16.32 9.64 -7.11
CA ILE A 28 14.94 10.08 -6.96
C ILE A 28 14.82 11.01 -5.76
N ASP A 29 14.28 12.21 -5.97
CA ASP A 29 13.88 13.11 -4.89
C ASP A 29 12.57 12.58 -4.24
N TRP A 30 12.74 11.73 -3.25
CA TRP A 30 11.63 11.12 -2.53
C TRP A 30 10.78 12.13 -1.77
N LYS A 31 11.36 13.23 -1.34
CA LYS A 31 10.62 14.32 -0.69
C LYS A 31 9.64 14.96 -1.65
N LYS A 32 10.13 15.33 -2.83
CA LYS A 32 9.30 15.87 -3.91
C LYS A 32 8.18 14.91 -4.30
N ARG A 33 8.50 13.60 -4.44
CA ARG A 33 7.49 12.57 -4.76
C ARG A 33 6.43 12.43 -3.67
N LYS A 34 6.82 12.52 -2.39
CA LYS A 34 5.87 12.52 -1.27
C LYS A 34 4.95 13.75 -1.31
N ASP A 35 5.50 14.93 -1.60
CA ASP A 35 4.72 16.17 -1.71
C ASP A 35 3.74 16.13 -2.89
N GLU A 36 4.15 15.60 -4.04
CA GLU A 36 3.27 15.38 -5.20
C GLU A 36 2.11 14.44 -4.84
N LEU A 37 2.39 13.33 -4.16
CA LEU A 37 1.37 12.39 -3.70
C LEU A 37 0.39 13.04 -2.72
N LYS A 38 0.90 13.86 -1.80
CA LYS A 38 0.08 14.62 -0.85
C LYS A 38 -0.89 15.57 -1.56
N GLN A 39 -0.44 16.27 -2.60
CA GLN A 39 -1.31 17.14 -3.40
C GLN A 39 -2.42 16.36 -4.11
N ILE A 40 -2.13 15.15 -4.60
CA ILE A 40 -3.13 14.27 -5.20
C ILE A 40 -4.18 13.88 -4.15
N PHE A 41 -3.75 13.46 -2.97
CA PHE A 41 -4.66 13.09 -1.90
C PHE A 41 -5.57 14.26 -1.48
N GLU A 42 -5.00 15.45 -1.26
CA GLU A 42 -5.80 16.64 -0.91
C GLU A 42 -6.84 17.00 -1.98
N LYS A 43 -6.53 16.76 -3.25
CA LYS A 43 -7.47 16.99 -4.35
C LYS A 43 -8.68 16.05 -4.33
N TYR A 44 -8.48 14.80 -3.92
CA TYR A 44 -9.51 13.75 -3.99
C TYR A 44 -10.11 13.38 -2.64
N LYS A 45 -9.56 13.91 -1.54
CA LYS A 45 -10.06 13.67 -0.20
C LYS A 45 -11.53 14.11 -0.07
N SER A 46 -12.34 13.29 0.58
CA SER A 46 -13.72 13.64 0.91
C SER A 46 -13.76 14.87 1.84
N LYS A 47 -14.49 15.91 1.44
CA LYS A 47 -14.53 17.16 2.20
C LYS A 47 -15.42 17.09 3.44
N ASP A 48 -16.42 16.24 3.39
CA ASP A 48 -17.45 16.08 4.42
C ASP A 48 -17.36 14.71 5.15
N GLY A 49 -16.40 13.88 4.74
CA GLY A 49 -16.24 12.53 5.29
C GLY A 49 -17.32 11.53 4.87
N SER A 50 -18.21 11.90 3.93
CA SER A 50 -19.31 11.02 3.46
C SER A 50 -18.83 9.88 2.57
N ASN A 51 -17.61 9.96 2.04
CA ASN A 51 -17.03 9.00 1.13
C ASN A 51 -15.63 8.57 1.56
N TYR A 52 -15.18 7.42 1.04
CA TYR A 52 -13.78 7.02 1.15
C TYR A 52 -12.90 7.94 0.30
N ASP A 53 -11.71 8.24 0.81
CA ASP A 53 -10.75 9.12 0.14
C ASP A 53 -10.01 8.41 -0.99
N CYS A 54 -9.79 7.11 -0.85
CA CYS A 54 -9.11 6.29 -1.86
C CYS A 54 -9.43 4.81 -1.67
N ILE A 55 -9.06 4.00 -2.67
CA ILE A 55 -9.09 2.54 -2.58
C ILE A 55 -7.68 2.03 -2.26
N CYS A 56 -7.58 1.19 -1.24
CA CYS A 56 -6.34 0.54 -0.84
C CYS A 56 -6.47 -0.98 -1.02
N PRO A 57 -5.79 -1.60 -2.02
CA PRO A 57 -5.81 -3.03 -2.19
C PRO A 57 -5.02 -3.72 -1.09
N VAL A 58 -5.61 -4.74 -0.45
CA VAL A 58 -4.99 -5.47 0.65
C VAL A 58 -5.04 -6.98 0.43
N SER A 59 -3.92 -7.66 0.72
CA SER A 59 -3.79 -9.11 0.60
C SER A 59 -3.49 -9.80 1.94
N GLY A 60 -3.32 -9.04 3.01
CA GLY A 60 -2.90 -9.58 4.30
C GLY A 60 -1.38 -9.71 4.48
N GLY A 61 -0.58 -9.38 3.45
CA GLY A 61 0.88 -9.38 3.53
C GLY A 61 1.44 -8.12 4.21
N LYS A 62 2.74 -8.13 4.50
CA LYS A 62 3.46 -7.01 5.14
C LYS A 62 3.29 -5.67 4.42
N ASP A 63 3.32 -5.71 3.09
CA ASP A 63 3.21 -4.50 2.28
C ASP A 63 1.80 -3.87 2.40
N SER A 64 0.75 -4.71 2.45
CA SER A 64 -0.63 -4.26 2.69
C SER A 64 -0.79 -3.57 4.06
N HIS A 65 -0.18 -4.14 5.10
CA HIS A 65 -0.18 -3.51 6.43
C HIS A 65 0.54 -2.17 6.41
N TYR A 66 1.72 -2.12 5.79
CA TYR A 66 2.51 -0.89 5.69
C TYR A 66 1.79 0.21 4.90
N ILE A 67 1.21 -0.14 3.73
CA ILE A 67 0.44 0.82 2.92
C ILE A 67 -0.76 1.35 3.72
N THR A 68 -1.53 0.46 4.37
CA THR A 68 -2.67 0.87 5.20
C THR A 68 -2.23 1.82 6.32
N TYR A 69 -1.12 1.51 7.00
CA TYR A 69 -0.55 2.37 8.02
C TYR A 69 -0.18 3.76 7.47
N VAL A 70 0.56 3.81 6.37
CA VAL A 70 1.01 5.08 5.76
C VAL A 70 -0.19 5.93 5.32
N VAL A 71 -1.15 5.31 4.62
CA VAL A 71 -2.34 6.02 4.13
C VAL A 71 -3.17 6.60 5.27
N THR A 72 -3.35 5.85 6.35
CA THR A 72 -4.17 6.28 7.50
C THR A 72 -3.41 7.18 8.46
N GLN A 73 -2.18 6.82 8.86
CA GLN A 73 -1.45 7.52 9.91
C GLN A 73 -0.62 8.70 9.40
N GLU A 74 0.03 8.56 8.25
CA GLU A 74 0.87 9.64 7.73
C GLU A 74 0.09 10.65 6.89
N PHE A 75 -0.90 10.18 6.13
CA PHE A 75 -1.71 11.05 5.26
C PHE A 75 -3.09 11.37 5.83
N GLY A 76 -3.53 10.71 6.89
CA GLY A 76 -4.83 10.96 7.54
C GLY A 76 -6.03 10.74 6.62
N LEU A 77 -5.97 9.72 5.76
CA LEU A 77 -7.02 9.37 4.82
C LEU A 77 -7.89 8.23 5.34
N ASN A 78 -9.13 8.21 4.87
CA ASN A 78 -10.08 7.12 5.09
C ASN A 78 -10.17 6.22 3.83
N PRO A 79 -9.33 5.16 3.69
CA PRO A 79 -9.33 4.30 2.53
C PRO A 79 -10.42 3.23 2.60
N LEU A 80 -11.01 2.88 1.43
CA LEU A 80 -11.74 1.62 1.27
C LEU A 80 -10.73 0.49 1.08
N LEU A 81 -10.67 -0.44 2.03
CA LEU A 81 -9.81 -1.62 1.92
C LEU A 81 -10.47 -2.69 1.05
N VAL A 82 -9.84 -3.06 -0.05
CA VAL A 82 -10.38 -4.03 -1.01
C VAL A 82 -9.45 -5.23 -1.11
N SER A 83 -9.98 -6.44 -0.89
CA SER A 83 -9.25 -7.69 -1.08
C SER A 83 -9.88 -8.51 -2.19
N PHE A 84 -9.08 -8.86 -3.20
CA PHE A 84 -9.51 -9.80 -4.23
C PHE A 84 -9.29 -11.23 -3.76
N ARG A 85 -10.34 -12.03 -3.82
CA ARG A 85 -10.31 -13.45 -3.44
C ARG A 85 -10.69 -14.33 -4.63
N PRO A 86 -9.74 -15.06 -5.22
CA PRO A 86 -10.06 -16.04 -6.25
C PRO A 86 -10.94 -17.15 -5.67
N THR A 87 -12.05 -17.48 -6.33
CA THR A 87 -13.05 -18.46 -5.86
C THR A 87 -12.52 -19.87 -5.74
N TYR A 88 -11.47 -20.21 -6.48
CA TYR A 88 -10.90 -21.56 -6.53
C TYR A 88 -9.71 -21.79 -5.58
N ARG A 89 -9.30 -20.79 -4.82
CA ARG A 89 -8.24 -20.91 -3.82
C ARG A 89 -8.72 -20.47 -2.46
N GLU A 90 -8.67 -21.36 -1.51
CA GLU A 90 -8.88 -21.01 -0.11
C GLU A 90 -7.65 -20.29 0.43
N LEU A 91 -7.88 -19.27 1.23
CA LEU A 91 -6.81 -18.65 2.00
C LEU A 91 -6.32 -19.64 3.05
N THR A 92 -5.01 -19.67 3.27
CA THR A 92 -4.45 -20.34 4.44
C THR A 92 -4.98 -19.70 5.72
N ASP A 93 -4.96 -20.44 6.83
CA ASP A 93 -5.39 -19.90 8.14
C ASP A 93 -4.60 -18.66 8.54
N ILE A 94 -3.29 -18.64 8.22
CA ILE A 94 -2.43 -17.47 8.44
C ILE A 94 -2.89 -16.31 7.56
N GLY A 95 -3.22 -16.56 6.29
CA GLY A 95 -3.71 -15.53 5.38
C GLY A 95 -5.03 -14.90 5.86
N ARG A 96 -5.95 -15.72 6.40
CA ARG A 96 -7.18 -15.23 7.04
C ARG A 96 -6.90 -14.35 8.25
N LYS A 97 -6.07 -14.83 9.17
CA LYS A 97 -5.66 -14.07 10.36
C LYS A 97 -5.01 -12.73 10.00
N ASN A 98 -4.18 -12.70 8.98
CA ASN A 98 -3.54 -11.47 8.54
C ASN A 98 -4.55 -10.45 8.00
N LEU A 99 -5.55 -10.87 7.25
CA LEU A 99 -6.63 -9.99 6.78
C LEU A 99 -7.48 -9.46 7.93
N GLU A 100 -7.83 -10.31 8.91
CA GLU A 100 -8.55 -9.88 10.10
C GLU A 100 -7.73 -8.88 10.94
N ASN A 101 -6.44 -9.07 11.05
CA ASN A 101 -5.55 -8.13 11.74
C ASN A 101 -5.55 -6.75 11.05
N ILE A 102 -5.48 -6.68 9.71
CA ILE A 102 -5.58 -5.41 8.98
C ILE A 102 -6.92 -4.74 9.24
N LYS A 103 -8.02 -5.49 9.18
CA LYS A 103 -9.37 -5.00 9.43
C LYS A 103 -9.53 -4.45 10.85
N THR A 104 -9.05 -5.17 11.85
CA THR A 104 -9.08 -4.74 13.25
C THR A 104 -8.26 -3.48 13.45
N TYR A 105 -7.03 -3.46 12.95
CA TYR A 105 -6.17 -2.28 13.02
C TYR A 105 -6.83 -1.06 12.35
N PHE A 106 -7.40 -1.23 11.16
CA PHE A 106 -8.05 -0.14 10.45
C PHE A 106 -9.25 0.42 11.24
N ARG A 107 -10.09 -0.45 11.82
CA ARG A 107 -11.22 -0.03 12.68
C ARG A 107 -10.76 0.75 13.91
N GLU A 108 -9.72 0.29 14.59
CA GLU A 108 -9.15 0.99 15.75
C GLU A 108 -8.61 2.36 15.38
N VAL A 109 -7.97 2.49 14.24
CA VAL A 109 -7.45 3.76 13.75
C VAL A 109 -8.60 4.70 13.40
N MET A 110 -9.59 4.24 12.67
CA MET A 110 -10.73 5.05 12.24
C MET A 110 -11.60 5.49 13.43
N SER A 111 -11.79 4.63 14.44
CA SER A 111 -12.52 5.01 15.67
C SER A 111 -11.87 6.15 16.45
N LYS A 112 -10.56 6.34 16.29
CA LYS A 112 -9.81 7.45 16.91
C LYS A 112 -9.87 8.75 16.09
N LEU A 113 -10.22 8.67 14.80
CA LEU A 113 -10.24 9.80 13.88
C LEU A 113 -11.61 10.47 13.74
N GLY A 114 -12.69 9.86 14.20
CA GLY A 114 -14.02 10.46 14.18
C GLY A 114 -15.14 9.55 14.64
N PRO A 115 -16.30 10.10 15.07
CA PRO A 115 -17.48 9.33 15.40
C PRO A 115 -18.19 8.84 14.13
N ASP A 116 -18.79 7.67 14.20
CA ASP A 116 -19.70 7.03 13.25
C ASP A 116 -19.09 6.16 12.13
N LEU A 117 -18.47 5.04 12.55
CA LEU A 117 -18.27 3.89 11.66
C LEU A 117 -19.00 2.63 12.16
N ASP A 118 -20.10 2.77 12.85
CA ASP A 118 -20.92 1.64 13.34
C ASP A 118 -21.78 0.98 12.26
N ASN A 119 -21.63 1.36 10.99
CA ASN A 119 -22.43 0.87 9.87
C ASN A 119 -21.60 0.10 8.81
N PHE A 120 -20.74 -0.87 9.24
CA PHE A 120 -20.11 -1.81 8.32
C PHE A 120 -20.30 -3.25 8.77
#